data_c1a75e462735a2febdc39d6efb4036e9
#
_entry.id   c1a75e462735a2febdc39d6efb4036e9
#
_cell.length_a   1.000
_cell.length_b   1.000
_cell.length_c   1.000
_cell.angle_alpha   90.00
_cell.angle_beta   90.00
_cell.angle_gamma   90.00
#
_symmetry.space_group_name_H-M   'P 1'
#
loop_
_entity.id
_entity.type
_entity.pdbx_description
1 polymer ?
#
loop_
_entity_poly.entity_id
_entity_poly.type
_entity_poly.pdbx_seq_one_letter_code
_entity_poly.pdbx_strand_id
1 'polypeptide(L)'
;LGLFSVLNCCVKSNSIYPQKTSAKQTGLMLDIARHFYSPEVIKSFIDTISLSGGNFLHLHFSDHENYAIESHLLNQRAENAVQDKDGIYINPHTGKPFLSYRQLDDLKAYAKAKGIELIPEIDSPNHMTAIFKLVQKDKGLKYLQGLKSRQVDDEIDITNADSIAFMQSLMREVIDIFGDTSQHFHIGGDEFGYSVESNHEFITYANKLSYFLEKKGLKTRMWNDGLIKSTFEQINPNIEITYWSYDGDTQDKNEAAERRDMRVSLPELLAKGFTVLNYNSYYLYIVPKASPTFSQDAAFAAKDVLKNWDLGVWDGRNTKNRVQNTHEIAGAALSIWGEDAKALKGETIQKNTKSLLEAVIQKTNGDE
;
A
#
# COMPACT_ATOMS: atom_id res chain seq x y z
N LEU A 1 5.95 -65.74 -33.66
CA LEU A 1 6.38 -64.40 -33.92
C LEU A 1 5.15 -63.47 -33.92
N GLY A 2 4.75 -62.97 -32.82
CA GLY A 2 3.62 -62.02 -32.68
C GLY A 2 4.02 -60.83 -31.86
N LEU A 3 4.03 -59.67 -32.49
CA LEU A 3 4.20 -58.38 -31.85
C LEU A 3 2.89 -57.99 -31.17
N PHE A 4 2.93 -57.81 -29.86
CA PHE A 4 1.88 -57.08 -29.12
C PHE A 4 2.25 -55.61 -29.03
N SER A 5 1.48 -54.79 -29.72
CA SER A 5 1.53 -53.34 -29.55
C SER A 5 0.61 -52.92 -28.37
N VAL A 6 1.22 -52.37 -27.34
CA VAL A 6 0.47 -51.82 -26.21
C VAL A 6 0.12 -50.35 -26.54
N LEU A 7 -1.16 -50.14 -26.80
CA LEU A 7 -1.73 -48.79 -26.89
C LEU A 7 -1.80 -48.18 -25.48
N ASN A 8 -0.96 -47.19 -25.21
CA ASN A 8 -1.09 -46.35 -24.02
C ASN A 8 -2.22 -45.35 -24.25
N CYS A 9 -3.36 -45.61 -23.66
CA CYS A 9 -4.48 -44.67 -23.64
C CYS A 9 -4.26 -43.72 -22.49
N CYS A 10 -3.76 -42.48 -22.80
CA CYS A 10 -3.74 -41.38 -21.85
C CYS A 10 -5.16 -40.92 -21.60
N VAL A 11 -5.75 -41.35 -20.52
CA VAL A 11 -6.99 -40.81 -19.99
C VAL A 11 -6.65 -39.45 -19.35
N LYS A 12 -6.99 -38.37 -20.06
CA LYS A 12 -7.04 -37.06 -19.45
C LYS A 12 -8.16 -37.06 -18.42
N SER A 13 -7.82 -37.09 -17.15
CA SER A 13 -8.79 -36.87 -16.08
C SER A 13 -9.25 -35.42 -16.15
N ASN A 14 -10.40 -35.16 -16.73
CA ASN A 14 -11.09 -33.91 -16.56
C ASN A 14 -11.53 -33.80 -15.09
N SER A 15 -10.83 -33.02 -14.30
CA SER A 15 -11.25 -32.70 -12.95
C SER A 15 -12.57 -31.88 -13.04
N ILE A 16 -13.66 -32.50 -12.56
CA ILE A 16 -15.02 -31.94 -12.54
C ILE A 16 -15.18 -30.98 -11.32
N TYR A 17 -14.11 -30.61 -10.64
CA TYR A 17 -14.20 -29.63 -9.58
C TYR A 17 -14.09 -28.23 -10.21
N PRO A 18 -15.08 -27.33 -9.95
CA PRO A 18 -14.93 -25.94 -10.37
C PRO A 18 -13.64 -25.43 -9.76
N GLN A 19 -12.74 -24.92 -10.60
CA GLN A 19 -11.56 -24.21 -10.11
C GLN A 19 -12.07 -23.13 -9.19
N LYS A 20 -11.65 -23.15 -7.91
CA LYS A 20 -11.88 -22.03 -6.99
C LYS A 20 -11.33 -20.80 -7.68
N THR A 21 -12.22 -19.90 -8.11
CA THR A 21 -11.80 -18.54 -8.49
C THR A 21 -10.98 -18.00 -7.33
N SER A 22 -9.76 -17.53 -7.60
CA SER A 22 -8.91 -16.95 -6.57
C SER A 22 -9.70 -15.87 -5.84
N ALA A 23 -9.78 -15.95 -4.51
CA ALA A 23 -10.48 -14.97 -3.70
C ALA A 23 -9.92 -13.57 -3.99
N LYS A 24 -10.79 -12.56 -4.04
CA LYS A 24 -10.36 -11.16 -4.19
C LYS A 24 -9.47 -10.76 -3.03
N GLN A 25 -8.45 -9.97 -3.32
CA GLN A 25 -7.61 -9.34 -2.31
C GLN A 25 -8.31 -8.06 -1.86
N THR A 26 -8.73 -8.01 -0.61
CA THR A 26 -9.44 -6.85 -0.09
C THR A 26 -9.15 -6.62 1.38
N GLY A 27 -9.13 -5.37 1.78
CA GLY A 27 -8.83 -4.99 3.14
C GLY A 27 -8.70 -3.49 3.32
N LEU A 28 -7.71 -3.10 4.08
CA LEU A 28 -7.49 -1.73 4.54
C LEU A 28 -6.05 -1.30 4.27
N MET A 29 -5.87 -0.07 3.76
CA MET A 29 -4.63 0.69 3.88
C MET A 29 -4.78 1.66 5.04
N LEU A 30 -3.90 1.59 6.02
CA LEU A 30 -3.93 2.44 7.21
C LEU A 30 -2.66 3.29 7.28
N ASP A 31 -2.83 4.62 7.25
CA ASP A 31 -1.74 5.58 7.40
C ASP A 31 -1.44 5.79 8.89
N ILE A 32 -0.49 5.03 9.39
CA ILE A 32 -0.04 5.14 10.78
C ILE A 32 1.12 6.14 10.93
N ALA A 33 1.61 6.70 9.82
CA ALA A 33 2.65 7.72 9.84
C ALA A 33 2.10 9.09 10.24
N ARG A 34 1.01 9.55 9.62
CA ARG A 34 0.39 10.82 9.96
C ARG A 34 -0.45 10.77 11.21
N HIS A 35 -1.10 9.64 11.46
CA HIS A 35 -1.85 9.39 12.68
C HIS A 35 -1.48 8.02 13.23
N PHE A 36 -0.82 7.98 14.38
CA PHE A 36 -0.44 6.73 15.02
C PHE A 36 -1.65 6.05 15.66
N TYR A 37 -1.70 4.74 15.57
CA TYR A 37 -2.71 3.90 16.23
C TYR A 37 -2.03 2.94 17.19
N SER A 38 -2.60 2.77 18.37
CA SER A 38 -2.11 1.79 19.33
C SER A 38 -2.24 0.36 18.77
N PRO A 39 -1.45 -0.60 19.25
CA PRO A 39 -1.63 -2.01 18.88
C PRO A 39 -3.06 -2.52 19.05
N GLU A 40 -3.75 -2.10 20.11
CA GLU A 40 -5.14 -2.51 20.37
C GLU A 40 -6.11 -2.01 19.31
N VAL A 41 -5.95 -0.77 18.84
CA VAL A 41 -6.77 -0.22 17.76
C VAL A 41 -6.47 -0.92 16.44
N ILE A 42 -5.20 -1.19 16.14
CA ILE A 42 -4.82 -1.94 14.94
C ILE A 42 -5.44 -3.33 14.94
N LYS A 43 -5.46 -4.02 16.10
CA LYS A 43 -6.15 -5.30 16.25
C LYS A 43 -7.65 -5.18 15.97
N SER A 44 -8.29 -4.09 16.38
CA SER A 44 -9.72 -3.85 16.09
C SER A 44 -9.98 -3.71 14.60
N PHE A 45 -9.08 -3.07 13.86
CA PHE A 45 -9.15 -3.03 12.39
C PHE A 45 -8.97 -4.42 11.78
N ILE A 46 -8.00 -5.20 12.27
CA ILE A 46 -7.78 -6.58 11.83
C ILE A 46 -9.04 -7.42 12.04
N ASP A 47 -9.70 -7.29 13.18
CA ASP A 47 -10.95 -7.99 13.46
C ASP A 47 -12.04 -7.65 12.44
N THR A 48 -12.23 -6.37 12.14
CA THR A 48 -13.21 -5.92 11.15
C THR A 48 -12.90 -6.50 9.77
N ILE A 49 -11.64 -6.45 9.34
CA ILE A 49 -11.22 -7.02 8.05
C ILE A 49 -11.56 -8.52 8.00
N SER A 50 -11.17 -9.25 9.03
CA SER A 50 -11.38 -10.71 9.11
C SER A 50 -12.86 -11.08 9.12
N LEU A 51 -13.67 -10.43 9.95
CA LEU A 51 -15.10 -10.70 10.08
C LEU A 51 -15.87 -10.33 8.80
N SER A 52 -15.38 -9.37 8.03
CA SER A 52 -16.03 -8.91 6.79
C SER A 52 -15.61 -9.73 5.56
N GLY A 53 -14.69 -10.69 5.70
CA GLY A 53 -14.19 -11.49 4.58
C GLY A 53 -13.02 -10.87 3.82
N GLY A 54 -12.34 -9.90 4.41
CA GLY A 54 -11.09 -9.34 3.91
C GLY A 54 -9.87 -10.19 4.28
N ASN A 55 -8.71 -9.87 3.70
CA ASN A 55 -7.52 -10.71 3.85
C ASN A 55 -6.20 -9.95 3.99
N PHE A 56 -6.18 -8.61 3.98
CA PHE A 56 -4.94 -7.89 4.22
C PHE A 56 -5.14 -6.57 4.95
N LEU A 57 -4.08 -6.14 5.63
CA LEU A 57 -3.88 -4.81 6.17
C LEU A 57 -2.58 -4.25 5.58
N HIS A 58 -2.70 -3.21 4.77
CA HIS A 58 -1.60 -2.48 4.18
C HIS A 58 -1.20 -1.34 5.13
N LEU A 59 0.01 -1.39 5.67
CA LEU A 59 0.51 -0.43 6.64
C LEU A 59 1.42 0.61 5.99
N HIS A 60 0.91 1.82 5.89
CA HIS A 60 1.66 3.01 5.46
C HIS A 60 2.28 3.66 6.69
N PHE A 61 3.47 3.18 7.09
CA PHE A 61 4.12 3.61 8.33
C PHE A 61 5.25 4.62 8.13
N SER A 62 5.56 4.97 6.90
CA SER A 62 6.66 5.85 6.54
C SER A 62 6.16 6.97 5.64
N ASP A 63 6.36 8.23 6.07
CA ASP A 63 5.97 9.42 5.31
C ASP A 63 6.78 10.63 5.77
N HIS A 64 6.38 11.84 5.37
CA HIS A 64 7.04 13.09 5.80
C HIS A 64 6.97 13.27 7.33
N GLU A 65 5.89 12.84 7.96
CA GLU A 65 5.60 13.12 9.36
C GLU A 65 6.23 12.14 10.33
N ASN A 66 6.37 10.88 9.94
CA ASN A 66 6.85 9.84 10.84
C ASN A 66 7.36 8.61 10.11
N TYR A 67 8.23 7.87 10.78
CA TYR A 67 8.57 6.47 10.52
C TYR A 67 8.09 5.68 11.73
N ALA A 68 6.94 5.04 11.65
CA ALA A 68 6.15 4.63 12.80
C ALA A 68 6.45 3.22 13.32
N ILE A 69 7.62 2.66 13.00
CA ILE A 69 8.08 1.37 13.53
C ILE A 69 9.52 1.48 14.03
N GLU A 70 9.88 0.61 14.97
CA GLU A 70 11.24 0.48 15.43
C GLU A 70 12.19 0.14 14.27
N SER A 71 13.38 0.72 14.27
CA SER A 71 14.42 0.46 13.28
C SER A 71 15.81 0.58 13.91
N HIS A 72 16.56 -0.50 13.88
CA HIS A 72 17.98 -0.45 14.28
C HIS A 72 18.82 0.29 13.25
N LEU A 73 18.50 0.13 11.97
CA LEU A 73 19.20 0.83 10.88
C LEU A 73 19.07 2.35 10.99
N LEU A 74 17.88 2.84 11.38
CA LEU A 74 17.61 4.27 11.56
C LEU A 74 17.86 4.74 12.99
N ASN A 75 18.37 3.87 13.85
CA ASN A 75 18.63 4.14 15.28
C ASN A 75 17.39 4.66 16.04
N GLN A 76 16.22 4.13 15.70
CA GLN A 76 14.98 4.33 16.45
C GLN A 76 14.66 3.08 17.23
N ARG A 77 15.10 3.01 18.49
CA ARG A 77 15.09 1.79 19.29
C ARG A 77 14.16 1.92 20.49
N ALA A 78 13.40 0.86 20.77
CA ALA A 78 12.54 0.81 21.95
C ALA A 78 13.34 0.98 23.26
N GLU A 79 14.54 0.43 23.35
CA GLU A 79 15.40 0.56 24.52
C GLU A 79 15.80 2.00 24.87
N ASN A 80 15.80 2.89 23.88
CA ASN A 80 16.16 4.30 24.03
C ASN A 80 14.93 5.22 24.00
N ALA A 81 13.74 4.67 23.88
CA ALA A 81 12.49 5.42 23.78
C ALA A 81 11.93 5.75 25.16
N VAL A 82 11.06 6.76 25.19
CA VAL A 82 10.18 7.02 26.31
C VAL A 82 8.86 6.29 26.08
N GLN A 83 8.40 5.55 27.07
CA GLN A 83 7.12 4.89 27.00
C GLN A 83 6.08 5.71 27.74
N ASP A 84 4.96 6.03 27.09
CA ASP A 84 3.89 6.79 27.72
C ASP A 84 3.03 5.88 28.65
N LYS A 85 2.01 6.49 29.28
CA LYS A 85 1.12 5.77 30.21
C LYS A 85 0.32 4.64 29.55
N ASP A 86 0.15 4.69 28.22
CA ASP A 86 -0.59 3.70 27.45
C ASP A 86 0.33 2.64 26.82
N GLY A 87 1.61 2.67 27.13
CA GLY A 87 2.61 1.72 26.64
C GLY A 87 3.13 2.05 25.25
N ILE A 88 2.87 3.25 24.73
CA ILE A 88 3.32 3.70 23.41
C ILE A 88 4.76 4.20 23.50
N TYR A 89 5.62 3.70 22.62
CA TYR A 89 7.02 4.14 22.53
C TYR A 89 7.10 5.43 21.74
N ILE A 90 7.81 6.40 22.32
CA ILE A 90 8.04 7.73 21.72
C ILE A 90 9.52 7.95 21.57
N ASN A 91 9.96 8.28 20.36
CA ASN A 91 11.34 8.65 20.10
C ASN A 91 11.64 10.00 20.76
N PRO A 92 12.58 10.10 21.71
CA PRO A 92 12.84 11.34 22.45
C PRO A 92 13.41 12.45 21.57
N HIS A 93 14.00 12.12 20.43
CA HIS A 93 14.60 13.11 19.51
C HIS A 93 13.59 13.71 18.55
N THR A 94 12.56 12.95 18.16
CA THR A 94 11.54 13.39 17.21
C THR A 94 10.22 13.75 17.89
N GLY A 95 9.99 13.23 19.09
CA GLY A 95 8.71 13.32 19.77
C GLY A 95 7.61 12.45 19.12
N LYS A 96 7.97 11.58 18.19
CA LYS A 96 7.01 10.79 17.42
C LYS A 96 6.88 9.36 17.95
N PRO A 97 5.67 8.79 17.91
CA PRO A 97 5.42 7.42 18.36
C PRO A 97 5.83 6.40 17.30
N PHE A 98 6.16 5.21 17.76
CA PHE A 98 6.43 4.08 16.88
C PHE A 98 6.07 2.75 17.55
N LEU A 99 5.80 1.74 16.73
CA LEU A 99 5.60 0.36 17.16
C LEU A 99 6.94 -0.32 17.42
N SER A 100 7.15 -0.88 18.62
CA SER A 100 8.33 -1.67 18.90
C SER A 100 8.32 -3.00 18.15
N TYR A 101 9.47 -3.65 18.01
CA TYR A 101 9.55 -5.00 17.45
C TYR A 101 8.68 -5.99 18.21
N ARG A 102 8.59 -5.87 19.52
CA ARG A 102 7.73 -6.72 20.35
C ARG A 102 6.26 -6.49 20.03
N GLN A 103 5.85 -5.23 19.89
CA GLN A 103 4.47 -4.89 19.50
C GLN A 103 4.14 -5.39 18.09
N LEU A 104 5.09 -5.30 17.17
CA LEU A 104 4.94 -5.85 15.82
C LEU A 104 4.84 -7.37 15.82
N ASP A 105 5.65 -8.07 16.64
CA ASP A 105 5.55 -9.53 16.79
C ASP A 105 4.17 -9.95 17.30
N ASP A 106 3.63 -9.22 18.25
CA ASP A 106 2.28 -9.47 18.77
C ASP A 106 1.21 -9.22 17.71
N LEU A 107 1.33 -8.14 16.94
CA LEU A 107 0.41 -7.85 15.82
C LEU A 107 0.50 -8.91 14.73
N LYS A 108 1.69 -9.39 14.41
CA LYS A 108 1.90 -10.47 13.44
C LYS A 108 1.18 -11.75 13.86
N ALA A 109 1.37 -12.15 15.10
CA ALA A 109 0.70 -13.34 15.64
C ALA A 109 -0.82 -13.18 15.61
N TYR A 110 -1.32 -12.01 15.97
CA TYR A 110 -2.75 -11.69 15.96
C TYR A 110 -3.33 -11.73 14.54
N ALA A 111 -2.67 -11.08 13.59
CA ALA A 111 -3.08 -11.06 12.19
C ALA A 111 -3.08 -12.47 11.58
N LYS A 112 -2.03 -13.25 11.85
CA LYS A 112 -1.92 -14.62 11.38
C LYS A 112 -3.05 -15.51 11.89
N ALA A 113 -3.40 -15.38 13.17
CA ALA A 113 -4.51 -16.11 13.79
C ALA A 113 -5.86 -15.76 13.15
N LYS A 114 -6.00 -14.55 12.62
CA LYS A 114 -7.21 -14.06 11.92
C LYS A 114 -7.18 -14.28 10.41
N GLY A 115 -6.10 -14.83 9.87
CA GLY A 115 -5.95 -15.02 8.42
C GLY A 115 -5.71 -13.73 7.65
N ILE A 116 -5.13 -12.71 8.28
CA ILE A 116 -4.87 -11.40 7.68
C ILE A 116 -3.39 -11.23 7.40
N GLU A 117 -3.06 -10.94 6.14
CA GLU A 117 -1.70 -10.55 5.74
C GLU A 117 -1.40 -9.13 6.19
N LEU A 118 -0.22 -8.89 6.74
CA LEU A 118 0.30 -7.54 6.96
C LEU A 118 1.22 -7.17 5.79
N ILE A 119 0.90 -6.08 5.09
CA ILE A 119 1.69 -5.60 3.95
C ILE A 119 2.39 -4.30 4.34
N PRO A 120 3.71 -4.32 4.55
CA PRO A 120 4.45 -3.10 4.86
C PRO A 120 4.61 -2.23 3.62
N GLU A 121 4.60 -0.92 3.82
CA GLU A 121 4.97 0.06 2.80
C GLU A 121 6.07 0.97 3.33
N ILE A 122 7.19 1.04 2.60
CA ILE A 122 8.15 2.14 2.72
C ILE A 122 7.98 2.99 1.48
N ASP A 123 7.51 4.21 1.65
CA ASP A 123 7.29 5.12 0.54
C ASP A 123 8.59 5.78 0.08
N SER A 124 8.80 5.78 -1.21
CA SER A 124 9.90 6.45 -1.91
C SER A 124 9.55 6.59 -3.40
N PRO A 125 10.21 7.43 -4.18
CA PRO A 125 11.31 8.38 -3.84
C PRO A 125 10.87 9.60 -3.06
N ASN A 126 9.57 9.98 -3.11
CA ASN A 126 8.98 11.06 -2.32
C ASN A 126 8.55 10.57 -0.93
N HIS A 127 8.05 11.44 -0.11
CA HIS A 127 7.54 11.12 1.24
C HIS A 127 8.59 10.58 2.22
N MET A 128 9.83 11.06 2.12
CA MET A 128 10.96 10.50 2.88
C MET A 128 11.48 11.38 4.02
N THR A 129 10.81 12.47 4.35
CA THR A 129 11.31 13.45 5.34
C THR A 129 11.59 12.82 6.70
N ALA A 130 10.74 11.93 7.19
CA ALA A 130 10.94 11.29 8.50
C ALA A 130 12.18 10.39 8.49
N ILE A 131 12.38 9.60 7.44
CA ILE A 131 13.58 8.77 7.29
C ILE A 131 14.83 9.66 7.26
N PHE A 132 14.79 10.75 6.50
CA PHE A 132 15.93 11.66 6.40
C PHE A 132 16.29 12.31 7.72
N LYS A 133 15.29 12.68 8.54
CA LYS A 133 15.55 13.22 9.88
C LYS A 133 16.26 12.22 10.79
N LEU A 134 15.83 10.96 10.76
CA LEU A 134 16.46 9.89 11.53
C LEU A 134 17.88 9.61 11.04
N VAL A 135 18.09 9.57 9.74
CA VAL A 135 19.43 9.39 9.13
C VAL A 135 20.36 10.53 9.52
N GLN A 136 19.89 11.78 9.41
CA GLN A 136 20.70 12.95 9.78
C GLN A 136 21.09 12.92 11.25
N LYS A 137 20.18 12.56 12.14
CA LYS A 137 20.45 12.48 13.57
C LYS A 137 21.50 11.40 13.89
N ASP A 138 21.43 10.26 13.24
CA ASP A 138 22.31 9.12 13.47
C ASP A 138 23.66 9.24 12.74
N LYS A 139 23.65 9.61 11.47
CA LYS A 139 24.80 9.58 10.57
C LYS A 139 25.37 10.94 10.18
N GLY A 140 24.62 12.02 10.44
CA GLY A 140 25.02 13.38 10.12
C GLY A 140 24.57 13.86 8.74
N LEU A 141 24.66 15.18 8.53
CA LEU A 141 24.17 15.84 7.32
C LEU A 141 24.93 15.40 6.06
N LYS A 142 26.24 15.21 6.14
CA LYS A 142 27.06 14.81 4.99
C LYS A 142 26.62 13.44 4.44
N TYR A 143 26.35 12.48 5.33
CA TYR A 143 25.85 11.17 4.94
C TYR A 143 24.48 11.30 4.26
N LEU A 144 23.57 12.05 4.85
CA LEU A 144 22.24 12.29 4.29
C LEU A 144 22.31 12.93 2.90
N GLN A 145 23.19 13.94 2.72
CA GLN A 145 23.38 14.59 1.42
C GLN A 145 23.84 13.62 0.33
N GLY A 146 24.52 12.54 0.68
CA GLY A 146 24.89 11.48 -0.23
C GLY A 146 23.73 10.60 -0.71
N LEU A 147 22.59 10.68 -0.05
CA LEU A 147 21.38 9.90 -0.38
C LEU A 147 20.28 10.74 -1.02
N LYS A 148 20.17 12.01 -0.63
CA LYS A 148 19.08 12.90 -1.07
C LYS A 148 19.23 13.38 -2.49
N SER A 149 18.08 13.63 -3.13
CA SER A 149 18.01 14.45 -4.32
C SER A 149 18.59 15.85 -4.04
N ARG A 150 19.36 16.36 -4.99
CA ARG A 150 19.91 17.72 -4.92
C ARG A 150 18.89 18.79 -5.33
N GLN A 151 17.80 18.36 -5.93
CA GLN A 151 16.77 19.26 -6.48
C GLN A 151 15.55 19.36 -5.59
N VAL A 152 15.19 18.28 -4.89
CA VAL A 152 13.99 18.20 -4.05
C VAL A 152 14.35 17.63 -2.68
N ASP A 153 14.05 18.37 -1.62
CA ASP A 153 14.48 18.02 -0.26
C ASP A 153 13.85 16.75 0.31
N ASP A 154 12.66 16.40 -0.14
CA ASP A 154 11.88 15.29 0.43
C ASP A 154 12.03 13.99 -0.35
N GLU A 155 12.91 13.98 -1.35
CA GLU A 155 13.11 12.85 -2.26
C GLU A 155 14.51 12.25 -2.14
N ILE A 156 14.59 10.93 -2.25
CA ILE A 156 15.87 10.24 -2.40
C ILE A 156 16.37 10.34 -3.84
N ASP A 157 17.69 10.34 -4.02
CA ASP A 157 18.31 10.31 -5.35
C ASP A 157 18.25 8.89 -5.91
N ILE A 158 17.32 8.65 -6.82
CA ILE A 158 17.08 7.33 -7.41
C ILE A 158 18.13 6.88 -8.42
N THR A 159 19.03 7.78 -8.82
CA THR A 159 20.13 7.45 -9.76
C THR A 159 21.43 7.05 -9.05
N ASN A 160 21.47 7.24 -7.73
CA ASN A 160 22.65 6.99 -6.91
C ASN A 160 22.64 5.56 -6.37
N ALA A 161 23.72 4.83 -6.63
CA ALA A 161 23.88 3.46 -6.15
C ALA A 161 23.83 3.34 -4.61
N ASP A 162 24.34 4.33 -3.89
CA ASP A 162 24.31 4.34 -2.41
C ASP A 162 22.89 4.51 -1.90
N SER A 163 22.07 5.31 -2.56
CA SER A 163 20.66 5.49 -2.22
C SER A 163 19.88 4.20 -2.40
N ILE A 164 20.10 3.50 -3.50
CA ILE A 164 19.46 2.22 -3.78
C ILE A 164 19.90 1.17 -2.76
N ALA A 165 21.19 1.10 -2.44
CA ALA A 165 21.71 0.20 -1.42
C ALA A 165 21.12 0.50 -0.03
N PHE A 166 20.95 1.77 0.32
CA PHE A 166 20.29 2.20 1.56
C PHE A 166 18.84 1.71 1.60
N MET A 167 18.07 1.93 0.54
CA MET A 167 16.69 1.48 0.47
C MET A 167 16.56 -0.03 0.57
N GLN A 168 17.44 -0.77 -0.10
CA GLN A 168 17.47 -2.23 -0.01
C GLN A 168 17.81 -2.71 1.41
N SER A 169 18.72 -2.04 2.10
CA SER A 169 19.05 -2.36 3.50
C SER A 169 17.87 -2.11 4.44
N LEU A 170 17.15 -1.00 4.24
CA LEU A 170 15.97 -0.68 5.03
C LEU A 170 14.83 -1.68 4.74
N MET A 171 14.63 -2.01 3.48
CA MET A 171 13.64 -3.02 3.09
C MET A 171 13.98 -4.39 3.69
N ARG A 172 15.25 -4.79 3.68
CA ARG A 172 15.69 -6.05 4.30
C ARG A 172 15.35 -6.09 5.78
N GLU A 173 15.60 -5.01 6.51
CA GLU A 173 15.23 -4.93 7.94
C GLU A 173 13.72 -5.12 8.12
N VAL A 174 12.90 -4.46 7.32
CA VAL A 174 11.44 -4.57 7.40
C VAL A 174 10.97 -5.97 7.00
N ILE A 175 11.57 -6.58 5.99
CA ILE A 175 11.26 -7.96 5.59
C ILE A 175 11.54 -8.92 6.77
N ASP A 176 12.65 -8.76 7.45
CA ASP A 176 13.00 -9.60 8.59
C ASP A 176 12.04 -9.42 9.76
N ILE A 177 11.59 -8.18 10.00
CA ILE A 177 10.61 -7.88 11.05
C ILE A 177 9.26 -8.52 10.76
N PHE A 178 8.73 -8.37 9.55
CA PHE A 178 7.40 -8.87 9.19
C PHE A 178 7.40 -10.39 8.91
N GLY A 179 8.51 -10.95 8.48
CA GLY A 179 8.67 -12.38 8.26
C GLY A 179 7.63 -12.98 7.32
N ASP A 180 7.17 -14.17 7.64
CA ASP A 180 6.21 -14.93 6.83
C ASP A 180 4.75 -14.41 6.88
N THR A 181 4.47 -13.38 7.69
CA THR A 181 3.17 -12.71 7.68
C THR A 181 2.95 -11.87 6.45
N SER A 182 4.01 -11.53 5.70
CA SER A 182 3.96 -10.71 4.51
C SER A 182 4.31 -11.53 3.27
N GLN A 183 3.45 -11.47 2.27
CA GLN A 183 3.70 -11.99 0.92
C GLN A 183 3.96 -10.87 -0.09
N HIS A 184 3.59 -9.66 0.27
CA HIS A 184 3.74 -8.44 -0.52
C HIS A 184 4.52 -7.38 0.24
N PHE A 185 5.21 -6.54 -0.51
CA PHE A 185 5.88 -5.34 0.00
C PHE A 185 5.54 -4.17 -0.92
N HIS A 186 4.98 -3.10 -0.37
CA HIS A 186 4.63 -1.91 -1.14
C HIS A 186 5.80 -0.92 -1.12
N ILE A 187 6.26 -0.51 -2.29
CA ILE A 187 7.42 0.38 -2.45
C ILE A 187 7.04 1.86 -2.56
N GLY A 188 5.76 2.20 -2.50
CA GLY A 188 5.28 3.56 -2.67
C GLY A 188 5.21 3.98 -4.13
N GLY A 189 5.91 5.05 -4.47
CA GLY A 189 6.01 5.56 -5.84
C GLY A 189 4.97 6.61 -6.20
N ASP A 190 4.20 7.09 -5.24
CA ASP A 190 3.22 8.14 -5.47
C ASP A 190 3.86 9.53 -5.56
N GLU A 191 3.21 10.39 -6.33
CA GLU A 191 3.61 11.77 -6.57
C GLU A 191 5.04 11.91 -7.12
N PHE A 192 5.47 10.93 -7.92
CA PHE A 192 6.78 10.89 -8.53
C PHE A 192 6.74 10.14 -9.88
N GLY A 193 7.69 10.45 -10.76
CA GLY A 193 7.91 9.69 -12.00
C GLY A 193 6.88 9.90 -13.10
N TYR A 194 5.96 10.86 -12.94
CA TYR A 194 4.94 11.16 -13.94
C TYR A 194 5.34 12.26 -14.93
N SER A 195 6.57 12.78 -14.84
CA SER A 195 7.14 13.65 -15.87
C SER A 195 8.01 12.82 -16.81
N VAL A 196 8.04 13.21 -18.09
CA VAL A 196 8.83 12.50 -19.10
C VAL A 196 10.33 12.49 -18.74
N GLU A 197 10.83 13.58 -18.17
CA GLU A 197 12.23 13.74 -17.82
C GLU A 197 12.72 12.78 -16.74
N SER A 198 11.89 12.50 -15.74
CA SER A 198 12.29 11.64 -14.60
C SER A 198 11.76 10.21 -14.69
N ASN A 199 10.92 9.91 -15.65
CA ASN A 199 10.21 8.63 -15.68
C ASN A 199 11.13 7.44 -15.95
N HIS A 200 12.09 7.58 -16.84
CA HIS A 200 12.98 6.47 -17.18
C HIS A 200 13.82 6.02 -15.97
N GLU A 201 14.35 6.98 -15.22
CA GLU A 201 15.08 6.71 -13.99
C GLU A 201 14.18 6.08 -12.94
N PHE A 202 12.94 6.54 -12.84
CA PHE A 202 11.94 5.96 -11.91
C PHE A 202 11.65 4.49 -12.25
N ILE A 203 11.42 4.17 -13.51
CA ILE A 203 11.18 2.78 -13.95
C ILE A 203 12.39 1.90 -13.61
N THR A 204 13.59 2.37 -13.86
CA THR A 204 14.82 1.66 -13.52
C THR A 204 14.93 1.42 -12.02
N TYR A 205 14.65 2.44 -11.22
CA TYR A 205 14.66 2.38 -9.76
C TYR A 205 13.61 1.37 -9.23
N ALA A 206 12.38 1.50 -9.69
CA ALA A 206 11.29 0.60 -9.28
C ALA A 206 11.61 -0.86 -9.63
N ASN A 207 12.18 -1.11 -10.81
CA ASN A 207 12.59 -2.45 -11.22
C ASN A 207 13.68 -3.01 -10.31
N LYS A 208 14.68 -2.20 -9.93
CA LYS A 208 15.73 -2.65 -9.00
C LYS A 208 15.18 -3.06 -7.64
N LEU A 209 14.27 -2.28 -7.09
CA LEU A 209 13.61 -2.62 -5.83
C LEU A 209 12.74 -3.88 -5.97
N SER A 210 12.02 -3.99 -7.06
CA SER A 210 11.16 -5.13 -7.35
C SER A 210 11.96 -6.43 -7.48
N TYR A 211 13.04 -6.43 -8.23
CA TYR A 211 13.88 -7.63 -8.37
C TYR A 211 14.55 -8.01 -7.05
N PHE A 212 14.91 -7.04 -6.23
CA PHE A 212 15.41 -7.31 -4.88
C PHE A 212 14.35 -8.04 -4.03
N LEU A 213 13.10 -7.57 -4.08
CA LEU A 213 11.99 -8.18 -3.35
C LEU A 213 11.66 -9.59 -3.86
N GLU A 214 11.68 -9.80 -5.16
CA GLU A 214 11.44 -11.12 -5.76
C GLU A 214 12.47 -12.15 -5.28
N LYS A 215 13.74 -11.76 -5.19
CA LYS A 215 14.79 -12.62 -4.63
C LYS A 215 14.55 -12.99 -3.18
N LYS A 216 13.77 -12.19 -2.46
CA LYS A 216 13.36 -12.44 -1.07
C LYS A 216 12.04 -13.23 -0.99
N GLY A 217 11.47 -13.60 -2.12
CA GLY A 217 10.21 -14.33 -2.19
C GLY A 217 8.97 -13.47 -2.01
N LEU A 218 9.09 -12.16 -2.17
CA LEU A 218 7.99 -11.19 -2.03
C LEU A 218 7.52 -10.66 -3.37
N LYS A 219 6.23 -10.38 -3.45
CA LYS A 219 5.63 -9.63 -4.56
C LYS A 219 5.68 -8.15 -4.24
N THR A 220 5.99 -7.35 -5.26
CA THR A 220 6.04 -5.89 -5.13
C THR A 220 4.69 -5.27 -5.44
N ARG A 221 4.27 -4.29 -4.63
CA ARG A 221 3.16 -3.38 -4.93
C ARG A 221 3.68 -1.96 -5.07
N MET A 222 3.00 -1.16 -5.89
CA MET A 222 3.38 0.23 -6.17
C MET A 222 2.15 1.04 -6.56
N TRP A 223 2.14 2.32 -6.21
CA TRP A 223 1.14 3.28 -6.71
C TRP A 223 1.29 3.50 -8.22
N ASN A 224 0.23 3.92 -8.88
CA ASN A 224 0.21 4.03 -10.35
C ASN A 224 0.85 5.27 -10.95
N ASP A 225 1.28 6.24 -10.16
CA ASP A 225 1.70 7.57 -10.61
C ASP A 225 2.80 7.56 -11.66
N GLY A 226 3.79 6.70 -11.51
CA GLY A 226 4.94 6.61 -12.39
C GLY A 226 4.72 5.81 -13.68
N LEU A 227 3.51 5.32 -13.92
CA LEU A 227 3.20 4.56 -15.12
C LEU A 227 2.64 5.48 -16.20
N ILE A 228 3.44 5.76 -17.22
CA ILE A 228 3.05 6.58 -18.36
C ILE A 228 3.03 5.75 -19.64
N LYS A 229 2.21 6.17 -20.61
CA LYS A 229 1.94 5.40 -21.85
C LYS A 229 3.20 5.07 -22.66
N SER A 230 4.18 5.98 -22.65
CA SER A 230 5.40 5.80 -23.45
C SER A 230 6.38 4.76 -22.91
N THR A 231 6.32 4.42 -21.62
CA THR A 231 7.38 3.62 -20.97
C THR A 231 6.89 2.52 -20.05
N PHE A 232 5.61 2.45 -19.73
CA PHE A 232 5.10 1.52 -18.71
C PHE A 232 5.37 0.04 -19.01
N GLU A 233 5.54 -0.31 -20.29
CA GLU A 233 5.89 -1.67 -20.70
C GLU A 233 7.32 -2.07 -20.29
N GLN A 234 8.15 -1.11 -19.89
CA GLN A 234 9.51 -1.36 -19.39
C GLN A 234 9.54 -1.69 -17.90
N ILE A 235 8.44 -1.47 -17.18
CA ILE A 235 8.34 -1.85 -15.76
C ILE A 235 8.27 -3.37 -15.64
N ASN A 236 8.83 -3.91 -14.55
CA ASN A 236 8.67 -5.34 -14.23
C ASN A 236 7.17 -5.69 -14.18
N PRO A 237 6.68 -6.55 -15.09
CA PRO A 237 5.25 -6.84 -15.19
C PRO A 237 4.69 -7.58 -13.99
N ASN A 238 5.54 -8.10 -13.10
CA ASN A 238 5.13 -8.76 -11.87
C ASN A 238 4.78 -7.77 -10.75
N ILE A 239 5.10 -6.48 -10.90
CA ILE A 239 4.69 -5.46 -9.94
C ILE A 239 3.18 -5.34 -9.98
N GLU A 240 2.55 -5.51 -8.82
CA GLU A 240 1.12 -5.30 -8.64
C GLU A 240 0.86 -3.81 -8.41
N ILE A 241 -0.14 -3.27 -9.09
CA ILE A 241 -0.41 -1.83 -9.10
C ILE A 241 -1.62 -1.54 -8.21
N THR A 242 -1.43 -0.65 -7.23
CA THR A 242 -2.52 -0.06 -6.45
C THR A 242 -2.94 1.24 -7.13
N TYR A 243 -4.07 1.20 -7.84
CA TYR A 243 -4.52 2.28 -8.71
C TYR A 243 -5.46 3.22 -7.95
N TRP A 244 -4.97 4.42 -7.61
CA TRP A 244 -5.74 5.35 -6.79
C TRP A 244 -6.38 6.48 -7.59
N SER A 245 -5.72 6.98 -8.64
CA SER A 245 -6.23 8.08 -9.46
C SER A 245 -5.59 8.11 -10.85
N TYR A 246 -6.38 8.46 -11.84
CA TYR A 246 -5.91 8.65 -13.21
C TYR A 246 -5.10 9.95 -13.35
N ASP A 247 -5.54 11.02 -12.69
CA ASP A 247 -4.95 12.36 -12.83
C ASP A 247 -4.29 12.89 -11.53
N GLY A 248 -4.17 12.05 -10.50
CA GLY A 248 -3.60 12.45 -9.20
C GLY A 248 -4.50 13.40 -8.42
N ASP A 249 -5.78 13.48 -8.78
CA ASP A 249 -6.80 14.32 -8.13
C ASP A 249 -6.45 15.81 -8.14
N THR A 250 -5.70 16.26 -9.12
CA THR A 250 -5.42 17.68 -9.27
C THR A 250 -6.71 18.46 -9.55
N GLN A 251 -6.85 19.62 -8.92
CA GLN A 251 -8.00 20.49 -9.10
C GLN A 251 -7.89 21.38 -10.35
N ASP A 252 -6.72 21.46 -10.96
CA ASP A 252 -6.49 22.16 -12.22
C ASP A 252 -6.95 21.28 -13.39
N LYS A 253 -7.95 21.74 -14.11
CA LYS A 253 -8.55 20.98 -15.24
C LYS A 253 -7.57 20.74 -16.38
N ASN A 254 -6.69 21.69 -16.68
CA ASN A 254 -5.69 21.56 -17.73
C ASN A 254 -4.61 20.53 -17.33
N GLU A 255 -4.16 20.60 -16.10
CA GLU A 255 -3.20 19.63 -15.57
C GLU A 255 -3.82 18.21 -15.51
N ALA A 256 -5.08 18.09 -15.11
CA ALA A 256 -5.81 16.83 -15.13
C ALA A 256 -5.87 16.22 -16.54
N ALA A 257 -6.19 17.02 -17.53
CA ALA A 257 -6.26 16.59 -18.92
C ALA A 257 -4.87 16.12 -19.43
N GLU A 258 -3.82 16.87 -19.13
CA GLU A 258 -2.43 16.51 -19.49
C GLU A 258 -2.00 15.19 -18.85
N ARG A 259 -2.33 15.01 -17.57
CA ARG A 259 -2.01 13.77 -16.85
C ARG A 259 -2.75 12.57 -17.41
N ARG A 260 -4.03 12.73 -17.77
CA ARG A 260 -4.83 11.67 -18.41
C ARG A 260 -4.29 11.28 -19.79
N ASP A 261 -3.79 12.22 -20.55
CA ASP A 261 -3.15 11.94 -21.83
C ASP A 261 -1.83 11.18 -21.66
N MET A 262 -1.10 11.43 -20.58
CA MET A 262 0.21 10.87 -20.33
C MET A 262 0.16 9.54 -19.58
N ARG A 263 -0.65 9.44 -18.53
CA ARG A 263 -0.70 8.28 -17.64
C ARG A 263 -1.46 7.11 -18.23
N VAL A 264 -1.10 5.92 -17.79
CA VAL A 264 -1.80 4.70 -18.17
C VAL A 264 -3.08 4.58 -17.34
N SER A 265 -4.19 4.28 -18.00
CA SER A 265 -5.45 3.99 -17.32
C SER A 265 -5.44 2.58 -16.71
N LEU A 266 -6.33 2.34 -15.75
CA LEU A 266 -6.47 1.01 -15.15
C LEU A 266 -6.85 -0.05 -16.21
N PRO A 267 -7.82 0.19 -17.12
CA PRO A 267 -8.11 -0.78 -18.17
C PRO A 267 -6.92 -1.10 -19.09
N GLU A 268 -6.07 -0.10 -19.39
CA GLU A 268 -4.86 -0.33 -20.20
C GLU A 268 -3.86 -1.25 -19.49
N LEU A 269 -3.71 -1.11 -18.16
CA LEU A 269 -2.87 -2.00 -17.36
C LEU A 269 -3.41 -3.44 -17.40
N LEU A 270 -4.71 -3.62 -17.22
CA LEU A 270 -5.34 -4.94 -17.29
C LEU A 270 -5.15 -5.58 -18.66
N ALA A 271 -5.30 -4.80 -19.74
CA ALA A 271 -5.12 -5.30 -21.11
C ALA A 271 -3.69 -5.78 -21.38
N LYS A 272 -2.71 -5.26 -20.64
CA LYS A 272 -1.31 -5.69 -20.72
C LYS A 272 -0.95 -6.79 -19.72
N GLY A 273 -1.92 -7.30 -18.98
CA GLY A 273 -1.73 -8.43 -18.06
C GLY A 273 -1.22 -8.07 -16.67
N PHE A 274 -1.21 -6.78 -16.30
CA PHE A 274 -0.83 -6.38 -14.94
C PHE A 274 -1.88 -6.82 -13.92
N THR A 275 -1.41 -7.19 -12.74
CA THR A 275 -2.27 -7.35 -11.57
C THR A 275 -2.56 -5.98 -10.98
N VAL A 276 -3.82 -5.59 -10.90
CA VAL A 276 -4.24 -4.26 -10.44
C VAL A 276 -5.26 -4.39 -9.33
N LEU A 277 -5.05 -3.62 -8.25
CA LEU A 277 -6.02 -3.42 -7.19
C LEU A 277 -6.63 -2.02 -7.33
N ASN A 278 -7.92 -1.93 -7.10
CA ASN A 278 -8.66 -0.67 -7.15
C ASN A 278 -8.56 0.03 -5.78
N TYR A 279 -7.86 1.15 -5.74
CA TYR A 279 -7.71 2.02 -4.57
C TYR A 279 -8.38 3.38 -4.79
N ASN A 280 -9.46 3.41 -5.55
CA ASN A 280 -10.19 4.61 -5.96
C ASN A 280 -10.23 5.71 -4.90
N SER A 281 -9.65 6.86 -5.19
CA SER A 281 -9.48 7.96 -4.24
C SER A 281 -10.78 8.71 -3.91
N TYR A 282 -11.84 8.50 -4.66
CA TYR A 282 -13.13 9.10 -4.34
C TYR A 282 -13.97 8.24 -3.40
N TYR A 283 -14.24 6.99 -3.79
CA TYR A 283 -15.09 6.09 -3.00
C TYR A 283 -14.35 5.36 -1.89
N LEU A 284 -13.06 5.07 -2.09
CA LEU A 284 -12.28 4.21 -1.23
C LEU A 284 -11.23 4.96 -0.40
N TYR A 285 -11.33 6.29 -0.33
CA TYR A 285 -10.52 7.13 0.54
C TYR A 285 -11.40 7.77 1.61
N ILE A 286 -10.88 7.84 2.83
CA ILE A 286 -11.40 8.70 3.87
C ILE A 286 -10.24 9.40 4.57
N VAL A 287 -10.41 10.70 4.81
CA VAL A 287 -9.46 11.54 5.56
C VAL A 287 -10.18 12.02 6.82
N PRO A 288 -10.07 11.26 7.93
CA PRO A 288 -10.72 11.64 9.18
C PRO A 288 -10.30 13.02 9.65
N LYS A 289 -11.25 13.78 10.12
CA LYS A 289 -11.04 15.15 10.59
C LYS A 289 -11.87 15.38 11.84
N ALA A 290 -11.30 16.08 12.84
CA ALA A 290 -12.04 16.49 14.02
C ALA A 290 -13.10 17.52 13.61
N SER A 291 -14.33 17.07 13.47
CA SER A 291 -15.47 17.83 13.01
C SER A 291 -16.72 17.30 13.70
N PRO A 292 -17.71 18.16 14.01
CA PRO A 292 -18.98 17.69 14.54
C PRO A 292 -19.72 16.72 13.61
N THR A 293 -19.40 16.71 12.32
CA THR A 293 -20.06 15.90 11.30
C THR A 293 -19.29 14.65 10.91
N PHE A 294 -18.10 14.38 11.48
CA PHE A 294 -17.24 13.26 11.05
C PHE A 294 -17.99 11.92 11.06
N SER A 295 -18.71 11.61 12.14
CA SER A 295 -19.49 10.37 12.25
C SER A 295 -20.54 10.26 11.14
N GLN A 296 -21.22 11.34 10.84
CA GLN A 296 -22.24 11.40 9.78
C GLN A 296 -21.61 11.29 8.38
N ASP A 297 -20.48 11.94 8.17
CA ASP A 297 -19.74 11.90 6.89
C ASP A 297 -19.23 10.49 6.59
N ALA A 298 -18.72 9.80 7.60
CA ALA A 298 -18.28 8.42 7.47
C ALA A 298 -19.44 7.46 7.19
N ALA A 299 -20.58 7.65 7.87
CA ALA A 299 -21.79 6.87 7.62
C ALA A 299 -22.35 7.12 6.22
N PHE A 300 -22.32 8.36 5.74
CA PHE A 300 -22.69 8.70 4.37
C PHE A 300 -21.77 8.01 3.35
N ALA A 301 -20.45 8.04 3.58
CA ALA A 301 -19.48 7.39 2.71
C ALA A 301 -19.76 5.88 2.59
N ALA A 302 -20.11 5.20 3.68
CA ALA A 302 -20.47 3.79 3.65
C ALA A 302 -21.72 3.53 2.79
N LYS A 303 -22.74 4.34 2.92
CA LYS A 303 -23.96 4.24 2.11
C LYS A 303 -23.69 4.53 0.65
N ASP A 304 -22.84 5.50 0.36
CA ASP A 304 -22.45 5.88 -1.01
C ASP A 304 -21.71 4.74 -1.71
N VAL A 305 -20.78 4.07 -1.02
CA VAL A 305 -20.11 2.88 -1.54
C VAL A 305 -21.12 1.78 -1.86
N LEU A 306 -22.02 1.46 -0.95
CA LEU A 306 -23.00 0.41 -1.14
C LEU A 306 -23.94 0.70 -2.31
N LYS A 307 -24.29 1.97 -2.53
CA LYS A 307 -25.25 2.38 -3.57
C LYS A 307 -24.58 2.58 -4.93
N ASN A 308 -23.43 3.21 -4.99
CA ASN A 308 -22.89 3.78 -6.22
C ASN A 308 -21.58 3.17 -6.69
N TRP A 309 -20.86 2.45 -5.83
CA TRP A 309 -19.57 1.86 -6.17
C TRP A 309 -19.66 0.35 -6.34
N ASP A 310 -18.93 -0.17 -7.32
CA ASP A 310 -18.54 -1.58 -7.41
C ASP A 310 -17.09 -1.67 -7.89
N LEU A 311 -16.55 -2.89 -7.91
CA LEU A 311 -15.14 -3.12 -8.21
C LEU A 311 -14.68 -2.56 -9.55
N GLY A 312 -15.59 -2.42 -10.52
CA GLY A 312 -15.28 -1.86 -11.85
C GLY A 312 -15.15 -0.34 -11.88
N VAL A 313 -15.61 0.37 -10.83
CA VAL A 313 -15.59 1.83 -10.79
C VAL A 313 -14.22 2.29 -10.27
N TRP A 314 -13.34 2.67 -11.19
CA TRP A 314 -11.94 2.99 -10.91
C TRP A 314 -11.58 4.47 -11.12
N ASP A 315 -12.35 5.21 -11.92
CA ASP A 315 -12.05 6.60 -12.30
C ASP A 315 -12.85 7.59 -11.45
N GLY A 316 -12.41 7.75 -10.19
CA GLY A 316 -13.06 8.64 -9.23
C GLY A 316 -14.55 8.32 -9.10
N ARG A 317 -15.38 9.35 -9.13
CA ARG A 317 -16.86 9.20 -9.07
C ARG A 317 -17.51 8.93 -10.43
N ASN A 318 -16.74 8.80 -11.49
CA ASN A 318 -17.28 8.54 -12.83
C ASN A 318 -17.68 7.08 -12.98
N THR A 319 -18.91 6.77 -12.61
CA THR A 319 -19.45 5.41 -12.67
C THR A 319 -19.69 4.90 -14.09
N LYS A 320 -19.62 5.77 -15.10
CA LYS A 320 -19.76 5.40 -16.51
C LYS A 320 -18.46 4.89 -17.12
N ASN A 321 -17.32 5.42 -16.67
CA ASN A 321 -15.99 4.94 -17.08
C ASN A 321 -15.56 3.80 -16.17
N ARG A 322 -16.02 2.58 -16.48
CA ARG A 322 -15.83 1.42 -15.63
C ARG A 322 -15.30 0.22 -16.39
N VAL A 323 -14.64 -0.67 -15.68
CA VAL A 323 -14.28 -2.01 -16.17
C VAL A 323 -15.51 -2.90 -16.08
N GLN A 324 -15.92 -3.50 -17.20
CA GLN A 324 -17.11 -4.36 -17.25
C GLN A 324 -16.80 -5.74 -16.67
N ASN A 325 -15.64 -6.34 -17.01
CA ASN A 325 -15.23 -7.62 -16.49
C ASN A 325 -14.43 -7.44 -15.19
N THR A 326 -15.13 -7.39 -14.06
CA THR A 326 -14.52 -7.21 -12.74
C THR A 326 -13.69 -8.39 -12.27
N HIS A 327 -13.79 -9.55 -12.93
CA HIS A 327 -12.92 -10.71 -12.64
C HIS A 327 -11.44 -10.40 -12.91
N GLU A 328 -11.15 -9.47 -13.81
CA GLU A 328 -9.78 -9.06 -14.15
C GLU A 328 -9.12 -8.21 -13.05
N ILE A 329 -9.90 -7.56 -12.19
CA ILE A 329 -9.38 -6.72 -11.10
C ILE A 329 -9.09 -7.61 -9.88
N ALA A 330 -7.86 -7.56 -9.39
CA ALA A 330 -7.40 -8.45 -8.31
C ALA A 330 -8.10 -8.19 -6.97
N GLY A 331 -8.52 -6.95 -6.72
CA GLY A 331 -9.16 -6.57 -5.47
C GLY A 331 -9.26 -5.08 -5.28
N ALA A 332 -9.54 -4.68 -4.05
CA ALA A 332 -9.67 -3.27 -3.66
C ALA A 332 -9.44 -3.11 -2.15
N ALA A 333 -9.12 -1.89 -1.73
CA ALA A 333 -8.96 -1.56 -0.32
C ALA A 333 -9.51 -0.18 -0.01
N LEU A 334 -10.03 -0.03 1.20
CA LEU A 334 -10.26 1.28 1.80
C LEU A 334 -8.91 1.87 2.23
N SER A 335 -8.69 3.14 1.97
CA SER A 335 -7.52 3.88 2.47
C SER A 335 -7.97 4.91 3.51
N ILE A 336 -7.41 4.83 4.71
CA ILE A 336 -7.62 5.80 5.80
C ILE A 336 -6.35 6.62 5.93
N TRP A 337 -6.41 7.87 5.48
CA TRP A 337 -5.30 8.82 5.52
C TRP A 337 -5.37 9.70 6.77
N GLY A 338 -4.22 9.98 7.38
CA GLY A 338 -4.13 10.58 8.69
C GLY A 338 -3.78 12.07 8.75
N GLU A 339 -3.62 12.76 7.64
CA GLU A 339 -3.11 14.14 7.59
C GLU A 339 -3.94 15.15 8.38
N ASP A 340 -5.26 14.95 8.49
CA ASP A 340 -6.16 15.86 9.19
C ASP A 340 -6.70 15.28 10.52
N ALA A 341 -6.20 14.13 10.93
CA ALA A 341 -6.78 13.36 12.03
C ALA A 341 -6.16 13.65 13.40
N LYS A 342 -5.26 14.61 13.54
CA LYS A 342 -4.42 14.83 14.74
C LYS A 342 -5.20 14.88 16.06
N ALA A 343 -6.39 15.50 16.07
CA ALA A 343 -7.19 15.66 17.27
C ALA A 343 -8.13 14.49 17.57
N LEU A 344 -8.16 13.48 16.69
CA LEU A 344 -9.02 12.31 16.85
C LEU A 344 -8.28 11.17 17.54
N LYS A 345 -8.98 10.47 18.42
CA LYS A 345 -8.47 9.21 18.98
C LYS A 345 -8.58 8.10 17.94
N GLY A 346 -7.63 7.17 17.96
CA GLY A 346 -7.65 6.00 17.08
C GLY A 346 -8.93 5.18 17.21
N GLU A 347 -9.43 5.00 18.43
CA GLU A 347 -10.70 4.31 18.71
C GLU A 347 -11.89 4.98 18.01
N THR A 348 -11.93 6.30 18.02
CA THR A 348 -12.97 7.08 17.33
C THR A 348 -12.93 6.86 15.83
N ILE A 349 -11.74 6.90 15.25
CA ILE A 349 -11.55 6.66 13.80
C ILE A 349 -12.01 5.24 13.46
N GLN A 350 -11.54 4.25 14.20
CA GLN A 350 -11.90 2.85 13.97
C GLN A 350 -13.41 2.63 14.05
N LYS A 351 -14.06 3.15 15.09
CA LYS A 351 -15.50 3.02 15.29
C LYS A 351 -16.29 3.65 14.14
N ASN A 352 -15.95 4.86 13.75
CA ASN A 352 -16.70 5.61 12.74
C ASN A 352 -16.44 5.11 11.30
N THR A 353 -15.28 4.53 11.02
CA THR A 353 -14.96 4.01 9.69
C THR A 353 -15.29 2.54 9.49
N LYS A 354 -15.74 1.86 10.55
CA LYS A 354 -16.04 0.42 10.51
C LYS A 354 -17.03 0.06 9.41
N SER A 355 -18.17 0.76 9.35
CA SER A 355 -19.20 0.49 8.34
C SER A 355 -18.70 0.72 6.91
N LEU A 356 -17.85 1.73 6.71
CA LEU A 356 -17.24 2.00 5.40
C LEU A 356 -16.29 0.86 5.00
N LEU A 357 -15.46 0.39 5.92
CA LEU A 357 -14.55 -0.73 5.67
C LEU A 357 -15.33 -2.02 5.34
N GLU A 358 -16.37 -2.31 6.11
CA GLU A 358 -17.26 -3.44 5.83
C GLU A 358 -17.90 -3.34 4.45
N ALA A 359 -18.39 -2.15 4.07
CA ALA A 359 -19.00 -1.90 2.77
C ALA A 359 -18.01 -2.12 1.60
N VAL A 360 -16.80 -1.63 1.72
CA VAL A 360 -15.76 -1.81 0.69
C VAL A 360 -15.42 -3.28 0.49
N ILE A 361 -15.22 -4.02 1.58
CA ILE A 361 -14.89 -5.45 1.51
C ILE A 361 -16.06 -6.24 0.91
N GLN A 362 -17.29 -5.98 1.36
CA GLN A 362 -18.49 -6.62 0.84
C GLN A 362 -18.64 -6.40 -0.67
N LYS A 363 -18.54 -5.17 -1.12
CA LYS A 363 -18.69 -4.82 -2.55
C LYS A 363 -17.55 -5.39 -3.40
N THR A 364 -16.34 -5.47 -2.85
CA THR A 364 -15.20 -6.09 -3.55
C THR A 364 -15.41 -7.57 -3.76
N ASN A 365 -15.94 -8.28 -2.77
CA ASN A 365 -16.23 -9.71 -2.86
C ASN A 365 -17.46 -10.03 -3.73
N GLY A 366 -18.23 -9.02 -4.12
CA GLY A 366 -19.41 -9.19 -4.95
C GLY A 366 -20.57 -9.85 -4.20
N ASP A 367 -20.65 -9.67 -2.90
CA ASP A 367 -21.80 -10.13 -2.11
C ASP A 367 -23.04 -9.33 -2.53
N GLU A 368 -24.03 -10.05 -3.06
CA GLU A 368 -25.33 -9.51 -3.48
C GLU A 368 -26.24 -9.20 -2.29
#